data_f0e2aead2c578caa2d7df45885efae96
#
_entry.id   f0e2aead2c578caa2d7df45885efae96
#
_cell.length_a   1.000
_cell.length_b   1.000
_cell.length_c   1.000
_cell.angle_alpha   90.00
_cell.angle_beta   90.00
_cell.angle_gamma   90.00
#
_symmetry.space_group_name_H-M   'P 1'
#
loop_
_entity.id
_entity.type
_entity.pdbx_description
1 polymer ?
#
loop_
_entity_poly.entity_id
_entity_poly.type
_entity_poly.pdbx_seq_one_letter_code
_entity_poly.pdbx_strand_id
1 'polypeptide(L)'
;MVTMYDVVIIGSGVSGTASARELSRYEGKICVVEKEEDVCCGTSKANSAIIHAGYDAQEGSLMAKLNVRGNELMGKLSEDLDILFERIGSLVV
;
A
#
# COMPACT_ATOMS: atom_id res chain seq x y z
N MET A 1 12.57 31.08 -7.14
CA MET A 1 13.33 29.84 -6.83
C MET A 1 12.57 28.62 -7.32
N VAL A 2 13.19 27.78 -8.11
CA VAL A 2 12.58 26.54 -8.59
C VAL A 2 12.86 25.42 -7.59
N THR A 3 11.80 24.79 -7.09
CA THR A 3 11.94 23.61 -6.24
C THR A 3 11.99 22.36 -7.11
N MET A 4 13.05 21.57 -6.96
CA MET A 4 13.18 20.30 -7.65
C MET A 4 12.97 19.15 -6.66
N TYR A 5 12.26 18.13 -7.09
CA TYR A 5 12.04 16.91 -6.35
C TYR A 5 12.83 15.76 -6.96
N ASP A 6 13.33 14.87 -6.13
CA ASP A 6 14.01 13.66 -6.58
C ASP A 6 13.02 12.61 -7.07
N VAL A 7 11.87 12.55 -6.40
CA VAL A 7 10.78 11.63 -6.74
C VAL A 7 9.44 12.35 -6.66
N VAL A 8 8.60 12.14 -7.66
CA VAL A 8 7.21 12.60 -7.65
C VAL A 8 6.32 11.36 -7.74
N ILE A 9 5.42 11.22 -6.78
CA ILE A 9 4.45 10.14 -6.74
C ILE A 9 3.09 10.71 -7.13
N ILE A 10 2.49 10.14 -8.15
CA ILE A 10 1.19 10.56 -8.65
C ILE A 10 0.12 9.65 -8.06
N GLY A 11 -0.69 10.21 -7.18
CA GLY A 11 -1.75 9.51 -6.47
C GLY A 11 -1.40 9.21 -5.02
N SER A 12 -2.35 9.47 -4.13
CA SER A 12 -2.22 9.25 -2.69
C SER A 12 -3.19 8.18 -2.16
N GLY A 13 -3.43 7.15 -2.96
CA GLY A 13 -4.05 5.91 -2.51
C GLY A 13 -3.05 5.08 -1.69
N VAL A 14 -3.40 3.84 -1.36
CA VAL A 14 -2.54 2.98 -0.53
C VAL A 14 -1.17 2.76 -1.16
N SER A 15 -1.11 2.57 -2.47
CA SER A 15 0.16 2.34 -3.17
C SER A 15 1.08 3.56 -3.14
N GLY A 16 0.55 4.74 -3.42
CA GLY A 16 1.32 5.99 -3.41
C GLY A 16 1.80 6.35 -2.01
N THR A 17 0.93 6.26 -1.02
CA THR A 17 1.29 6.57 0.37
C THR A 17 2.27 5.57 0.97
N ALA A 18 2.12 4.29 0.68
CA ALA A 18 3.05 3.25 1.12
C ALA A 18 4.43 3.45 0.48
N SER A 19 4.47 3.80 -0.81
CA SER A 19 5.71 4.11 -1.52
C SER A 19 6.41 5.34 -0.93
N ALA A 20 5.66 6.39 -0.63
CA ALA A 20 6.20 7.60 0.00
C ALA A 20 6.78 7.29 1.38
N ARG A 21 6.10 6.49 2.18
CA ARG A 21 6.57 6.08 3.50
C ARG A 21 7.89 5.31 3.39
N GLU A 22 7.98 4.37 2.48
CA GLU A 22 9.21 3.58 2.29
C GLU A 22 10.37 4.46 1.79
N LEU A 23 10.11 5.34 0.82
CA LEU A 23 11.12 6.26 0.31
C LEU A 23 11.57 7.31 1.33
N SER A 24 10.74 7.61 2.32
CA SER A 24 11.08 8.57 3.37
C SER A 24 12.27 8.14 4.25
N ARG A 25 12.68 6.89 4.15
CA ARG A 25 13.89 6.37 4.84
C ARG A 25 15.18 6.87 4.21
N TYR A 26 15.12 7.40 3.00
CA TYR A 26 16.27 7.84 2.24
C TYR A 26 16.34 9.36 2.21
N GLU A 27 17.54 9.90 2.05
CA GLU A 27 17.70 11.34 1.83
C GLU A 27 17.20 11.72 0.46
N GLY A 28 16.41 12.78 0.40
CA GLY A 28 15.86 13.26 -0.86
C GLY A 28 14.56 14.01 -0.65
N LYS A 29 14.13 14.68 -1.71
CA LYS A 29 12.87 15.43 -1.71
C LYS A 29 11.82 14.61 -2.46
N ILE A 30 10.76 14.25 -1.76
CA ILE A 30 9.66 13.46 -2.31
C ILE A 30 8.41 14.33 -2.31
N CYS A 31 7.69 14.31 -3.43
CA CYS A 31 6.42 15.00 -3.58
C CYS A 31 5.34 13.99 -3.93
N VAL A 32 4.22 14.03 -3.23
CA VAL A 32 3.03 13.26 -3.59
C VAL A 32 1.99 14.23 -4.11
N VAL A 33 1.48 13.99 -5.31
CA VAL A 33 0.44 14.82 -5.92
C VAL A 33 -0.85 14.02 -6.02
N GLU A 34 -1.95 14.63 -5.63
CA GLU A 34 -3.27 14.04 -5.64
C GLU A 34 -4.26 14.97 -6.35
N LYS A 35 -5.08 14.42 -7.25
CA LYS A 35 -6.07 15.20 -8.00
C LYS A 35 -7.32 15.53 -7.17
N GLU A 36 -7.61 14.74 -6.15
CA GLU A 36 -8.76 14.95 -5.27
C GLU A 36 -8.37 15.85 -4.09
N GLU A 37 -9.35 16.24 -3.30
CA GLU A 37 -9.14 17.12 -2.16
C GLU A 37 -8.53 16.46 -0.93
N ASP A 38 -8.48 15.11 -0.92
CA ASP A 38 -7.95 14.35 0.20
C ASP A 38 -7.28 13.06 -0.29
N VAL A 39 -6.57 12.40 0.61
CA VAL A 39 -5.95 11.10 0.35
C VAL A 39 -7.01 10.01 0.24
N CYS A 40 -6.69 8.93 -0.49
CA CYS A 40 -7.50 7.71 -0.55
C CYS A 40 -8.94 7.90 -1.02
N CYS A 41 -9.22 8.87 -1.88
CA CYS A 41 -10.57 9.11 -2.39
C CYS A 41 -11.03 8.14 -3.49
N GLY A 42 -10.13 7.29 -3.98
CA GLY A 42 -10.43 6.31 -5.03
C GLY A 42 -10.64 4.89 -4.50
N THR A 43 -10.05 3.92 -5.19
CA THR A 43 -10.17 2.48 -4.89
C THR A 43 -9.76 2.13 -3.46
N SER A 44 -8.77 2.81 -2.90
CA SER A 44 -8.31 2.53 -1.53
C SER A 44 -9.36 2.82 -0.46
N LYS A 45 -10.34 3.68 -0.75
CA LYS A 45 -11.49 3.92 0.13
C LYS A 45 -12.63 2.93 -0.12
N ALA A 46 -12.75 2.47 -1.35
CA ALA A 46 -13.89 1.68 -1.84
C ALA A 46 -13.51 0.21 -2.02
N ASN A 47 -13.23 -0.49 -0.93
CA ASN A 47 -12.90 -1.91 -0.96
C ASN A 47 -13.41 -2.60 0.32
N SER A 48 -13.30 -3.92 0.38
CA SER A 48 -13.81 -4.73 1.48
C SER A 48 -12.83 -4.87 2.66
N ALA A 49 -11.67 -4.26 2.58
CA ALA A 49 -10.63 -4.29 3.62
C ALA A 49 -10.17 -5.72 4.00
N ILE A 50 -10.07 -6.59 3.01
CA ILE A 50 -9.57 -7.95 3.17
C ILE A 50 -8.15 -8.02 2.61
N ILE A 51 -7.21 -8.47 3.41
CA ILE A 51 -5.84 -8.69 2.97
C ILE A 51 -5.76 -10.05 2.29
N HIS A 52 -5.35 -10.05 1.02
CA HIS A 52 -5.26 -11.29 0.24
C HIS A 52 -4.22 -12.25 0.82
N ALA A 53 -4.61 -13.52 0.93
CA ALA A 53 -3.71 -14.57 1.39
C ALA A 53 -2.79 -15.10 0.28
N GLY A 54 -3.14 -14.88 -0.98
CA GLY A 54 -2.34 -15.25 -2.14
C GLY A 54 -2.93 -16.36 -3.02
N TYR A 55 -4.06 -16.94 -2.65
CA TYR A 55 -4.65 -18.06 -3.39
C TYR A 55 -5.41 -17.64 -4.65
N ASP A 56 -5.85 -16.38 -4.74
CA ASP A 56 -6.61 -15.87 -5.90
C ASP A 56 -5.74 -15.61 -7.13
N ALA A 57 -4.49 -15.29 -6.94
CA ALA A 57 -3.58 -14.96 -8.02
C ALA A 57 -3.05 -16.23 -8.69
N GLN A 58 -2.80 -16.14 -9.99
CA GLN A 58 -2.21 -17.24 -10.74
C GLN A 58 -0.86 -17.65 -10.14
N GLU A 59 -0.66 -18.94 -9.90
CA GLU A 59 0.56 -19.50 -9.36
C GLU A 59 1.78 -19.09 -10.18
N GLY A 60 2.85 -18.68 -9.50
CA GLY A 60 4.09 -18.23 -10.12
C GLY A 60 4.05 -16.80 -10.66
N SER A 61 2.91 -16.11 -10.65
CA SER A 61 2.80 -14.73 -11.10
C SER A 61 3.43 -13.76 -10.09
N LEU A 62 3.79 -12.57 -10.57
CA LEU A 62 4.25 -11.50 -9.70
C LEU A 62 3.16 -11.11 -8.68
N MET A 63 1.90 -11.12 -9.11
CA MET A 63 0.76 -10.83 -8.23
C MET A 63 0.70 -11.81 -7.06
N ALA A 64 0.89 -13.11 -7.31
CA ALA A 64 0.90 -14.11 -6.25
C ALA A 64 2.04 -13.87 -5.27
N LYS A 65 3.25 -13.59 -5.76
CA LYS A 65 4.42 -13.31 -4.93
C LYS A 65 4.22 -12.08 -4.06
N LEU A 66 3.70 -11.01 -4.63
CA LEU A 66 3.48 -9.76 -3.91
C LEU A 66 2.32 -9.86 -2.91
N ASN A 67 1.27 -10.61 -3.22
CA ASN A 67 0.18 -10.86 -2.28
C ASN A 67 0.67 -11.56 -1.02
N VAL A 68 1.45 -12.63 -1.18
CA VAL A 68 2.02 -13.37 -0.05
C VAL A 68 2.95 -12.48 0.76
N ARG A 69 3.84 -11.76 0.08
CA ARG A 69 4.77 -10.86 0.76
C ARG A 69 4.05 -9.72 1.50
N GLY A 70 3.05 -9.13 0.87
CA GLY A 70 2.23 -8.07 1.49
C GLY A 70 1.48 -8.57 2.72
N ASN A 71 0.94 -9.79 2.65
CA ASN A 71 0.28 -10.42 3.78
C ASN A 71 1.24 -10.62 4.96
N GLU A 72 2.46 -11.09 4.71
CA GLU A 72 3.49 -11.25 5.74
C GLU A 72 3.86 -9.91 6.39
N LEU A 73 3.99 -8.86 5.59
CA LEU A 73 4.36 -7.53 6.07
C LEU A 73 3.26 -6.86 6.88
N MET A 74 2.00 -7.25 6.71
CA MET A 74 0.86 -6.60 7.37
C MET A 74 0.92 -6.68 8.89
N GLY A 75 1.45 -7.76 9.45
CA GLY A 75 1.58 -7.91 10.89
C GLY A 75 2.34 -6.75 11.52
N LYS A 76 3.56 -6.51 11.02
CA LYS A 76 4.39 -5.41 11.51
C LYS A 76 3.84 -4.04 11.11
N LEU A 77 3.35 -3.92 9.90
CA LEU A 77 2.79 -2.66 9.40
C LEU A 77 1.58 -2.21 10.20
N SER A 78 0.71 -3.16 10.59
CA SER A 78 -0.46 -2.86 11.41
C SER A 78 -0.07 -2.35 12.80
N GLU A 79 1.00 -2.88 13.37
CA GLU A 79 1.56 -2.38 14.64
C GLU A 79 2.16 -0.98 14.47
N ASP A 80 2.99 -0.79 13.47
CA ASP A 80 3.67 0.48 13.21
C ASP A 80 2.70 1.63 12.93
N LEU A 81 1.58 1.34 12.28
CA LEU A 81 0.59 2.35 11.87
C LEU A 81 -0.68 2.34 12.74
N ASP A 82 -0.71 1.52 13.78
CA ASP A 82 -1.87 1.38 14.67
C ASP A 82 -3.18 1.06 13.91
N ILE A 83 -3.11 0.09 13.02
CA ILE A 83 -4.24 -0.38 12.22
C ILE A 83 -4.87 -1.59 12.90
N LEU A 84 -6.19 -1.60 13.00
CA LEU A 84 -6.92 -2.79 13.46
C LEU A 84 -6.77 -3.89 12.42
N PHE A 85 -6.19 -5.02 12.83
CA PHE A 85 -5.89 -6.13 11.95
C PHE A 85 -5.97 -7.44 12.69
N GLU A 86 -6.71 -8.40 12.16
CA GLU A 86 -6.86 -9.73 12.74
C GLU A 86 -6.65 -10.81 11.68
N ARG A 87 -5.94 -11.87 12.06
CA ARG A 87 -5.74 -13.05 11.22
C ARG A 87 -6.77 -14.10 11.60
N ILE A 88 -7.91 -14.04 10.92
CA ILE A 88 -9.04 -14.92 11.19
C ILE A 88 -9.18 -16.07 10.19
N GLY A 89 -8.35 -16.08 9.16
CA GLY A 89 -8.41 -17.05 8.09
C GLY A 89 -9.56 -16.79 7.11
N SER A 90 -9.63 -17.60 6.08
CA SER A 90 -10.71 -17.57 5.10
C SER A 90 -11.03 -18.98 4.62
N LEU A 91 -12.29 -19.21 4.29
CA LEU A 91 -12.76 -20.48 3.77
C LEU A 91 -13.12 -20.30 2.28
N VAL A 92 -12.48 -21.11 1.43
CA VAL A 92 -12.75 -21.11 0.00
C VAL A 92 -13.64 -22.31 -0.32
N VAL A 93 -14.80 -22.04 -0.91
CA VAL A 93 -15.78 -23.07 -1.28
C VAL A 93 -15.86 -23.26 -2.77
#